data_b6b0161db6568818af7ba280f2e0ed9b
#
_entry.id   b6b0161db6568818af7ba280f2e0ed9b
#
_cell.length_a   1.000
_cell.length_b   1.000
_cell.length_c   1.000
_cell.angle_alpha   90.00
_cell.angle_beta   90.00
_cell.angle_gamma   90.00
#
_symmetry.space_group_name_H-M   'P 1'
#
loop_
_entity.id
_entity.type
_entity.pdbx_description
1 polymer ?
#
loop_
_entity_poly.entity_id
_entity_poly.type
_entity_poly.pdbx_seq_one_letter_code
_entity_poly.pdbx_strand_id
1 'polypeptide(L)' 'MFVVGINDKSEVVADLQIGSTSEGNVRLYISGKDFSIPLDFSPDEAEDIATELKDASKRAQKMKKPRSK' A
#
# COMPACT_ATOMS: atom_id res chain seq x y z
N MET A 1 -2.10 10.88 -3.96
CA MET A 1 -0.65 10.68 -3.89
C MET A 1 -0.25 10.39 -2.45
N PHE A 2 0.68 9.49 -2.29
CA PHE A 2 1.09 9.04 -0.98
C PHE A 2 2.56 9.35 -0.75
N VAL A 3 2.89 9.54 0.52
CA VAL A 3 4.29 9.65 0.91
C VAL A 3 4.68 8.28 1.46
N VAL A 4 5.65 7.67 0.82
CA VAL A 4 6.04 6.31 1.17
C VAL A 4 7.37 6.37 1.89
N GLY A 5 7.40 5.78 3.08
CA GLY A 5 8.63 5.71 3.85
C GLY A 5 9.44 4.51 3.43
N ILE A 6 10.69 4.75 3.05
CA ILE A 6 11.56 3.67 2.69
C ILE A 6 12.31 3.17 3.90
N ASN A 7 12.69 4.08 4.76
CA ASN A 7 13.25 3.71 6.04
C ASN A 7 13.01 4.88 6.97
N ASP A 8 13.63 4.88 8.11
CA ASP A 8 13.34 5.89 9.10
C ASP A 8 13.63 7.29 8.61
N LYS A 9 14.49 7.43 7.64
CA LYS A 9 14.95 8.77 7.27
C LYS A 9 14.62 9.16 5.86
N SER A 10 14.08 8.27 5.07
CA SER A 10 13.82 8.56 3.67
C SER A 10 12.36 8.40 3.36
N GLU A 11 11.84 9.34 2.63
CA GLU A 11 10.47 9.27 2.17
C GLU A 11 10.43 9.56 0.69
N VAL A 12 9.54 8.90 0.01
CA VAL A 12 9.36 9.09 -1.43
C VAL A 12 7.90 9.42 -1.67
N VAL A 13 7.67 10.44 -2.45
CA VAL A 13 6.31 10.78 -2.84
C VAL A 13 5.96 9.93 -4.05
N ALA A 14 4.89 9.22 -3.95
CA ALA A 14 4.49 8.30 -5.00
C ALA A 14 2.98 8.24 -5.13
N ASP A 15 2.53 7.86 -6.30
CA ASP A 15 1.13 7.57 -6.53
C ASP A 15 0.92 6.08 -6.36
N LEU A 16 -0.16 5.73 -5.72
CA LEU A 16 -0.55 4.34 -5.58
C LEU A 16 -1.94 4.20 -6.17
N GLN A 17 -2.06 3.37 -7.17
CA GLN A 17 -3.33 3.11 -7.81
C GLN A 17 -3.66 1.64 -7.68
N ILE A 18 -4.92 1.37 -7.42
CA ILE A 18 -5.39 0.01 -7.23
C ILE A 18 -6.58 -0.18 -8.15
N GLY A 19 -6.56 -1.23 -8.94
CA GLY A 19 -7.66 -1.48 -9.84
C GLY A 19 -7.72 -2.93 -10.26
N SER A 20 -8.78 -3.26 -10.96
CA SER A 20 -8.90 -4.60 -11.50
C SER A 20 -8.50 -4.56 -12.96
N THR A 21 -7.96 -5.68 -13.43
CA THR A 21 -7.55 -5.79 -14.82
C THR A 21 -8.61 -6.54 -15.61
N SER A 22 -8.52 -6.44 -16.91
CA SER A 22 -9.48 -7.12 -17.78
C SER A 22 -9.31 -8.64 -17.71
N GLU A 23 -8.22 -9.11 -17.16
CA GLU A 23 -7.97 -10.54 -17.03
C GLU A 23 -8.36 -11.07 -15.67
N GLY A 24 -8.99 -10.25 -14.84
CA GLY A 24 -9.46 -10.75 -13.56
C GLY A 24 -8.44 -10.70 -12.46
N ASN A 25 -7.44 -9.86 -12.59
CA ASN A 25 -6.44 -9.68 -11.55
C ASN A 25 -6.60 -8.34 -10.89
N VAL A 26 -5.92 -8.18 -9.77
CA VAL A 26 -5.88 -6.90 -9.09
C VAL A 26 -4.49 -6.32 -9.30
N ARG A 27 -4.45 -5.09 -9.76
CA ARG A 27 -3.17 -4.44 -10.02
C ARG A 27 -2.94 -3.32 -9.05
N LEU A 28 -1.78 -3.36 -8.40
CA LEU A 28 -1.27 -2.24 -7.64
C LEU A 28 -0.22 -1.58 -8.49
N TYR A 29 -0.36 -0.30 -8.70
CA TYR A 29 0.59 0.41 -9.52
C TYR A 29 1.18 1.54 -8.69
N ILE A 30 2.48 1.47 -8.46
CA ILE A 30 3.17 2.47 -7.68
C ILE A 30 4.08 3.21 -8.62
N SER A 31 3.91 4.52 -8.69
CA SER A 31 4.75 5.30 -9.58
C SER A 31 5.26 6.53 -8.87
N GLY A 32 6.48 6.87 -9.13
CA GLY A 32 7.09 8.07 -8.60
C GLY A 32 7.83 8.78 -9.69
N LYS A 33 8.72 9.67 -9.30
CA LYS A 33 9.39 10.49 -10.26
C LYS A 33 10.29 9.66 -11.17
N ASP A 34 10.99 8.70 -10.62
CA ASP A 34 11.96 7.94 -11.38
C ASP A 34 11.66 6.46 -11.44
N PHE A 35 10.46 6.06 -11.09
CA PHE A 35 10.16 4.64 -11.09
C PHE A 35 8.67 4.41 -11.29
N SER A 36 8.35 3.23 -11.77
CA SER A 36 6.97 2.77 -11.79
C SER A 36 7.01 1.25 -11.65
N ILE A 37 6.18 0.75 -10.76
CA ILE A 37 6.19 -0.66 -10.42
C ILE A 37 4.76 -1.19 -10.46
N PRO A 38 4.43 -1.96 -11.49
CA PRO A 38 3.12 -2.62 -11.51
C PRO A 38 3.23 -3.98 -10.82
N LEU A 39 2.27 -4.28 -9.98
CA LEU A 39 2.21 -5.55 -9.28
C LEU A 39 0.83 -6.14 -9.48
N ASP A 40 0.77 -7.34 -9.99
CA ASP A 40 -0.50 -7.99 -10.24
C ASP A 40 -0.68 -9.15 -9.29
N PHE A 41 -1.88 -9.27 -8.77
CA PHE A 41 -2.22 -10.32 -7.81
C PHE A 41 -3.52 -10.96 -8.23
N SER A 42 -3.68 -12.22 -7.90
CA SER A 42 -4.99 -12.83 -8.04
C SER A 42 -5.94 -12.22 -7.02
N PRO A 43 -7.24 -12.33 -7.23
CA PRO A 43 -8.17 -11.80 -6.23
C PRO A 43 -7.97 -12.38 -4.85
N ASP A 44 -7.65 -13.68 -4.75
CA ASP A 44 -7.43 -14.28 -3.44
C ASP A 44 -6.19 -13.71 -2.77
N GLU A 45 -5.13 -13.53 -3.53
CA GLU A 45 -3.93 -12.93 -2.98
C GLU A 45 -4.18 -11.50 -2.54
N ALA A 46 -4.95 -10.77 -3.33
CA ALA A 46 -5.25 -9.39 -2.98
C ALA A 46 -6.04 -9.31 -1.69
N GLU A 47 -6.97 -10.25 -1.48
CA GLU A 47 -7.73 -10.25 -0.23
C GLU A 47 -6.86 -10.57 0.96
N ASP A 48 -5.92 -11.48 0.79
CA ASP A 48 -4.99 -11.79 1.88
C ASP A 48 -4.14 -10.57 2.21
N ILE A 49 -3.66 -9.89 1.19
CA ILE A 49 -2.87 -8.69 1.41
C ILE A 49 -3.69 -7.62 2.12
N ALA A 50 -4.94 -7.46 1.70
CA ALA A 50 -5.81 -6.48 2.33
C ALA A 50 -6.01 -6.77 3.81
N THR A 51 -6.19 -8.05 4.14
CA THR A 51 -6.36 -8.45 5.52
C THR A 51 -5.10 -8.14 6.32
N GLU A 52 -3.95 -8.46 5.76
CA GLU A 52 -2.71 -8.18 6.46
C GLU A 52 -2.47 -6.70 6.65
N LEU A 53 -2.84 -5.91 5.66
CA LEU A 53 -2.72 -4.47 5.79
C LEU A 53 -3.62 -3.94 6.89
N LYS A 54 -4.85 -4.44 6.97
CA LYS A 54 -5.77 -4.00 8.00
C LYS A 54 -5.24 -4.38 9.38
N ASP A 55 -4.74 -5.60 9.52
CA ASP A 55 -4.21 -6.04 10.80
C ASP A 55 -2.99 -5.24 11.20
N ALA A 56 -2.12 -4.97 10.26
CA ALA A 56 -0.93 -4.17 10.54
C ALA A 56 -1.32 -2.75 10.93
N SER A 57 -2.33 -2.20 10.28
CA SER A 57 -2.80 -0.88 10.60
C SER A 57 -3.30 -0.81 12.04
N LYS A 58 -4.04 -1.83 12.45
CA LYS A 58 -4.55 -1.85 13.82
C LYS A 58 -3.42 -1.98 14.83
N ARG A 59 -2.43 -2.81 14.52
CA ARG A 59 -1.29 -2.95 15.41
C ARG A 59 -0.51 -1.64 15.52
N ALA A 60 -0.34 -0.98 14.39
CA ALA A 60 0.40 0.27 14.38
C ALA A 60 -0.31 1.34 15.17
N GLN A 61 -1.63 1.38 15.10
CA GLN A 61 -2.38 2.35 15.87
C GLN A 61 -2.24 2.13 17.35
N LYS A 62 -2.15 0.89 17.77
CA LYS A 62 -1.97 0.60 19.19
C LYS A 62 -0.59 1.00 19.66
N MET A 63 0.39 0.95 18.80
CA MET A 63 1.74 1.28 19.21
C MET A 63 1.96 2.76 19.29
N LYS A 64 1.19 3.55 18.55
CA LYS A 64 1.34 4.98 18.61
C LYS A 64 0.57 5.52 19.77
N LYS A 65 1.08 6.59 20.37
CA LYS A 65 0.30 7.25 21.36
C LYS A 65 -0.92 7.78 20.72
N PRO A 66 -2.05 7.67 21.36
CA PRO A 66 -3.27 8.16 20.74
C PRO A 66 -3.14 9.64 20.51
N ARG A 67 -3.53 10.06 19.35
CA ARG A 67 -3.59 11.42 19.06
C ARG A 67 -4.76 11.93 19.71
N SER A 68 -4.68 12.93 20.30
CA SER A 68 -5.86 13.40 20.90
C SER A 68 -6.69 13.90 19.85
N LYS A 69 -7.38 13.39 19.44
CA LYS A 69 -8.15 13.86 18.47
C LYS A 69 -9.21 13.35 18.42
#